data_275a67ac00cef0991c70c9b89c78452d
#
_entry.id   275a67ac00cef0991c70c9b89c78452d
#
_cell.length_a   1.000
_cell.length_b   1.000
_cell.length_c   1.000
_cell.angle_alpha   90.00
_cell.angle_beta   90.00
_cell.angle_gamma   90.00
#
_symmetry.space_group_name_H-M   'P 1'
#
loop_
_entity.id
_entity.type
_entity.pdbx_description
1 polymer ?
#
loop_
_entity_poly.entity_id
_entity_poly.type
_entity_poly.pdbx_seq_one_letter_code
_entity_poly.pdbx_strand_id
1 'polypeptide(L)'
;MLNSTNSIVRRRLLSCSVSATALLTSAVALAGQGQFFAIPGLGVDSAANPNGCYVNATNGYSTIRLSADGKVVTTIAFEPGYSEGGVDRFATRWTEAGGLEQITGSLFFNVGTMYGPVGISSDGSTIWGENWRWTAKGGYQSLSSILPGDFHVFGCSADGNTITGVRGTYGMAQLDFFRWTVGDAAPEILPRSVENPQGYFYFNTISGDGSTVGGLAVGPNYTSSAVVVNAKGAVNLTPTQDQSNLVWDFSSDGSVAVGQGFMPPFSLRAFRWTAAGGMEAVGPDASDCRACNADGTVVGGARINFGTAGLIAWIRVGDAPWSDLKDYLIAEQGLGAQLEGWRLETVQDISADGRTIVGSGFNPEGCEQGFLVRIDLPNTNDIADMNGDGVVNSQDLAALLSAWGSSSGPADMNQDGIVNSADLAIMLSRWVS
;
A
#
# COMPACT_ATOMS: atom_id res chain seq x y z
N MET A 1 -22.82 31.12 57.98
CA MET A 1 -23.24 29.77 58.36
C MET A 1 -24.05 29.21 57.16
N LEU A 2 -23.44 28.33 56.40
CA LEU A 2 -24.12 27.27 55.66
C LEU A 2 -23.05 26.54 54.83
N ASN A 3 -22.77 25.32 55.26
CA ASN A 3 -21.87 24.36 54.67
C ASN A 3 -22.40 23.92 53.31
N SER A 4 -21.54 23.90 52.30
CA SER A 4 -21.75 23.13 51.07
C SER A 4 -20.75 21.97 51.04
N THR A 5 -21.27 20.77 51.25
CA THR A 5 -20.57 19.50 51.16
C THR A 5 -20.36 19.14 49.68
N ASN A 6 -19.08 19.05 49.32
CA ASN A 6 -18.64 18.46 48.05
C ASN A 6 -18.86 16.95 48.07
N SER A 7 -19.75 16.46 47.25
CA SER A 7 -19.94 15.02 46.97
C SER A 7 -19.08 14.66 45.75
N ILE A 8 -17.97 14.00 46.02
CA ILE A 8 -17.12 13.35 45.00
C ILE A 8 -17.82 12.04 44.63
N VAL A 9 -18.44 12.03 43.43
CA VAL A 9 -18.95 10.78 42.82
C VAL A 9 -17.77 10.03 42.24
N ARG A 10 -17.30 9.02 42.98
CA ARG A 10 -16.40 8.00 42.45
C ARG A 10 -17.18 7.13 41.48
N ARG A 11 -16.95 7.30 40.17
CA ARG A 11 -17.35 6.32 39.16
C ARG A 11 -16.53 5.07 39.35
N ARG A 12 -17.17 3.99 39.78
CA ARG A 12 -16.62 2.64 39.73
C ARG A 12 -16.53 2.23 38.26
N LEU A 13 -15.34 1.99 37.79
CA LEU A 13 -15.07 1.24 36.57
C LEU A 13 -15.55 -0.20 36.80
N LEU A 14 -16.70 -0.55 36.26
CA LEU A 14 -17.09 -1.94 36.07
C LEU A 14 -16.28 -2.46 34.86
N SER A 15 -15.28 -3.28 35.18
CA SER A 15 -14.62 -4.11 34.17
C SER A 15 -15.63 -5.17 33.71
N CYS A 16 -16.28 -4.93 32.57
CA CYS A 16 -16.96 -5.98 31.82
C CYS A 16 -15.88 -6.83 31.13
N SER A 17 -15.51 -7.94 31.76
CA SER A 17 -14.78 -9.00 31.08
C SER A 17 -15.73 -9.68 30.10
N VAL A 18 -15.72 -9.26 28.85
CA VAL A 18 -16.28 -10.05 27.76
C VAL A 18 -15.31 -11.21 27.53
N SER A 19 -15.70 -12.39 28.01
CA SER A 19 -15.06 -13.64 27.63
C SER A 19 -15.31 -13.85 26.15
N ALA A 20 -14.35 -13.41 25.32
CA ALA A 20 -14.24 -13.87 23.95
C ALA A 20 -13.81 -15.35 24.04
N THR A 21 -14.78 -16.24 23.99
CA THR A 21 -14.53 -17.63 23.67
C THR A 21 -14.09 -17.68 22.21
N ALA A 22 -12.82 -17.44 21.99
CA ALA A 22 -12.19 -17.77 20.74
C ALA A 22 -12.31 -19.28 20.57
N LEU A 23 -13.23 -19.71 19.72
CA LEU A 23 -13.16 -21.02 19.11
C LEU A 23 -11.85 -21.05 18.32
N LEU A 24 -10.79 -21.56 18.98
CA LEU A 24 -9.63 -22.09 18.30
C LEU A 24 -10.07 -23.31 17.51
N THR A 25 -10.69 -23.10 16.35
CA THR A 25 -10.61 -24.08 15.30
C THR A 25 -9.14 -24.07 14.87
N SER A 26 -8.41 -25.07 15.31
CA SER A 26 -7.12 -25.42 14.74
C SER A 26 -7.35 -25.71 13.25
N ALA A 27 -7.27 -24.67 12.43
CA ALA A 27 -7.11 -24.84 11.01
C ALA A 27 -5.74 -25.51 10.87
N VAL A 28 -5.75 -26.79 10.51
CA VAL A 28 -4.60 -27.43 9.88
C VAL A 28 -4.37 -26.56 8.63
N ALA A 29 -3.37 -25.68 8.70
CA ALA A 29 -2.93 -24.92 7.55
C ALA A 29 -2.47 -25.95 6.52
N LEU A 30 -3.29 -26.23 5.53
CA LEU A 30 -2.85 -26.83 4.28
C LEU A 30 -1.82 -25.83 3.72
N ALA A 31 -0.57 -26.25 3.61
CA ALA A 31 0.45 -25.47 2.93
C ALA A 31 -0.09 -25.11 1.54
N GLY A 32 -0.15 -23.80 1.21
CA GLY A 32 -0.63 -23.32 -0.07
C GLY A 32 -2.03 -22.67 -0.07
N GLN A 33 -2.57 -22.24 1.08
CA GLN A 33 -3.80 -21.44 1.10
C GLN A 33 -3.52 -20.04 1.58
N GLY A 34 -3.99 -19.03 0.81
CA GLY A 34 -3.98 -17.64 1.20
C GLY A 34 -4.70 -17.40 2.54
N GLN A 35 -4.47 -16.26 3.14
CA GLN A 35 -5.11 -15.86 4.41
C GLN A 35 -5.77 -14.50 4.23
N PHE A 36 -6.98 -14.35 4.75
CA PHE A 36 -7.73 -13.09 4.72
C PHE A 36 -8.02 -12.59 6.14
N PHE A 37 -7.76 -11.32 6.38
CA PHE A 37 -7.98 -10.64 7.65
C PHE A 37 -8.81 -9.38 7.41
N ALA A 38 -9.94 -9.24 8.10
CA ALA A 38 -10.63 -7.97 8.23
C ALA A 38 -9.85 -7.10 9.24
N ILE A 39 -9.45 -5.90 8.84
CA ILE A 39 -8.77 -4.97 9.76
C ILE A 39 -9.84 -4.35 10.65
N PRO A 40 -9.78 -4.54 11.99
CA PRO A 40 -10.79 -4.00 12.89
C PRO A 40 -10.74 -2.46 12.88
N GLY A 41 -11.91 -1.82 12.97
CA GLY A 41 -12.00 -0.41 13.36
C GLY A 41 -11.72 -0.24 14.86
N LEU A 42 -11.52 0.98 15.34
CA LEU A 42 -11.58 1.29 16.78
C LEU A 42 -13.02 0.99 17.21
N GLY A 43 -13.21 -0.16 17.84
CA GLY A 43 -14.51 -0.68 18.21
C GLY A 43 -15.29 0.33 19.04
N VAL A 44 -16.45 0.71 18.56
CA VAL A 44 -17.42 1.40 19.36
C VAL A 44 -18.78 0.77 19.11
N ASP A 45 -19.15 0.04 20.10
CA ASP A 45 -20.50 -0.41 20.34
C ASP A 45 -21.35 0.84 20.64
N SER A 46 -21.84 1.53 19.62
CA SER A 46 -22.79 2.61 19.83
C SER A 46 -24.14 2.23 19.28
N ALA A 47 -25.17 2.40 20.10
CA ALA A 47 -26.55 2.26 19.69
C ALA A 47 -26.96 3.19 18.51
N ALA A 48 -26.12 4.15 18.15
CA ALA A 48 -26.26 5.04 17.01
C ALA A 48 -25.67 4.46 15.71
N ASN A 49 -24.81 3.46 15.80
CA ASN A 49 -24.27 2.74 14.65
C ASN A 49 -24.20 1.24 14.96
N PRO A 50 -25.35 0.54 14.80
CA PRO A 50 -25.46 -0.88 15.15
C PRO A 50 -24.50 -1.80 14.38
N ASN A 51 -23.87 -1.29 13.33
CA ASN A 51 -22.98 -2.06 12.48
C ASN A 51 -21.48 -1.82 12.76
N GLY A 52 -21.13 -0.94 13.72
CA GLY A 52 -19.79 -0.84 14.30
C GLY A 52 -18.61 -0.54 13.34
N CYS A 53 -18.88 -0.10 12.13
CA CYS A 53 -17.88 -0.05 11.06
C CYS A 53 -17.55 1.39 10.69
N TYR A 54 -16.35 1.82 11.02
CA TYR A 54 -15.78 3.03 10.45
C TYR A 54 -14.30 2.82 10.12
N VAL A 55 -14.03 2.36 8.90
CA VAL A 55 -12.81 2.64 8.18
C VAL A 55 -13.26 3.48 6.99
N ASN A 56 -12.98 4.78 6.99
CA ASN A 56 -13.48 5.64 5.93
C ASN A 56 -12.55 5.61 4.73
N ALA A 57 -12.99 4.96 3.67
CA ALA A 57 -12.33 4.95 2.38
C ALA A 57 -13.07 5.82 1.33
N THR A 58 -14.14 6.53 1.71
CA THR A 58 -15.12 7.09 0.76
C THR A 58 -14.67 8.28 -0.07
N ASN A 59 -13.48 8.82 0.11
CA ASN A 59 -13.07 10.00 -0.68
C ASN A 59 -11.81 9.82 -1.51
N GLY A 60 -11.44 8.58 -1.88
CA GLY A 60 -10.25 8.34 -2.71
C GLY A 60 -8.91 8.66 -2.03
N TYR A 61 -8.94 9.14 -0.80
CA TYR A 61 -7.79 9.54 0.00
C TYR A 61 -7.64 8.75 1.30
N SER A 62 -8.31 7.61 1.43
CA SER A 62 -8.08 6.76 2.59
C SER A 62 -6.69 6.16 2.48
N THR A 63 -5.89 6.46 3.47
CA THR A 63 -4.50 6.06 3.51
C THR A 63 -4.39 4.80 4.37
N ILE A 64 -4.51 3.64 3.74
CA ILE A 64 -4.04 2.39 4.32
C ILE A 64 -2.63 2.20 3.80
N ARG A 65 -1.65 2.04 4.70
CA ARG A 65 -0.26 1.77 4.34
C ARG A 65 0.20 0.49 5.02
N LEU A 66 1.07 -0.23 4.33
CA LEU A 66 1.63 -1.50 4.75
C LEU A 66 3.14 -1.39 4.89
N SER A 67 3.70 -1.90 5.98
CA SER A 67 5.15 -2.06 6.09
C SER A 67 5.66 -3.03 5.01
N ALA A 68 6.86 -2.80 4.50
CA ALA A 68 7.43 -3.61 3.42
C ALA A 68 7.57 -5.10 3.81
N ASP A 69 7.72 -5.40 5.11
CA ASP A 69 7.74 -6.77 5.64
C ASP A 69 6.34 -7.41 5.77
N GLY A 70 5.27 -6.69 5.40
CA GLY A 70 3.90 -7.20 5.39
C GLY A 70 3.26 -7.40 6.77
N LYS A 71 3.85 -6.87 7.86
CA LYS A 71 3.41 -7.18 9.23
C LYS A 71 2.66 -6.07 9.94
N VAL A 72 2.82 -4.83 9.49
CA VAL A 72 2.23 -3.65 10.12
C VAL A 72 1.38 -2.90 9.13
N VAL A 73 0.13 -2.66 9.50
CA VAL A 73 -0.80 -1.80 8.75
C VAL A 73 -1.03 -0.52 9.53
N THR A 74 -1.02 0.61 8.87
CA THR A 74 -1.43 1.88 9.46
C THR A 74 -2.58 2.49 8.66
N THR A 75 -3.54 3.08 9.38
CA THR A 75 -4.74 3.66 8.77
C THR A 75 -5.33 4.74 9.68
N ILE A 76 -6.42 5.36 9.25
CA ILE A 76 -7.21 6.26 10.07
C ILE A 76 -8.39 5.48 10.66
N ALA A 77 -8.65 5.67 11.93
CA ALA A 77 -9.88 5.25 12.57
C ALA A 77 -10.68 6.46 13.05
N PHE A 78 -11.99 6.25 13.19
CA PHE A 78 -12.95 7.28 13.60
C PHE A 78 -13.56 6.90 14.93
N GLU A 79 -13.70 7.86 15.84
CA GLU A 79 -14.46 7.67 17.06
C GLU A 79 -15.92 8.15 16.84
N PRO A 80 -16.94 7.28 17.01
CA PRO A 80 -18.32 7.70 16.95
C PRO A 80 -18.71 8.47 18.20
N GLY A 81 -19.35 9.62 18.07
CA GLY A 81 -19.98 10.26 19.23
C GLY A 81 -20.01 11.77 19.29
N TYR A 82 -19.57 12.50 18.29
CA TYR A 82 -19.74 13.95 18.30
C TYR A 82 -20.83 14.38 17.33
N SER A 83 -21.96 14.81 17.90
CA SER A 83 -23.21 15.21 17.19
C SER A 83 -23.19 16.61 16.58
N GLU A 84 -22.09 17.32 16.61
CA GLU A 84 -21.98 18.71 16.10
C GLU A 84 -20.84 18.83 15.05
N GLY A 85 -20.92 18.06 13.96
CA GLY A 85 -20.17 18.36 12.73
C GLY A 85 -18.66 18.05 12.73
N GLY A 86 -18.10 17.50 13.80
CA GLY A 86 -16.70 17.08 13.88
C GLY A 86 -16.57 15.59 14.22
N VAL A 87 -15.88 14.82 13.37
CA VAL A 87 -15.53 13.42 13.65
C VAL A 87 -14.07 13.42 14.11
N ASP A 88 -13.82 12.95 15.34
CA ASP A 88 -12.45 12.73 15.78
C ASP A 88 -11.83 11.60 14.98
N ARG A 89 -10.66 11.87 14.44
CA ARG A 89 -9.88 10.93 13.62
C ARG A 89 -8.57 10.64 14.33
N PHE A 90 -8.14 9.39 14.28
CA PHE A 90 -6.91 8.93 14.90
C PHE A 90 -6.12 8.09 13.90
N ALA A 91 -4.81 8.33 13.81
CA ALA A 91 -3.96 7.36 13.14
C ALA A 91 -3.80 6.13 14.04
N THR A 92 -3.86 4.98 13.41
CA THR A 92 -3.77 3.69 14.07
C THR A 92 -2.70 2.83 13.43
N ARG A 93 -2.19 1.90 14.21
CA ARG A 93 -1.27 0.86 13.81
C ARG A 93 -1.88 -0.49 14.17
N TRP A 94 -1.91 -1.41 13.24
CA TRP A 94 -2.41 -2.75 13.45
C TRP A 94 -1.33 -3.78 13.17
N THR A 95 -1.25 -4.82 13.99
CA THR A 95 -0.45 -6.02 13.76
C THR A 95 -1.27 -7.24 14.12
N GLU A 96 -1.01 -8.37 13.49
CA GLU A 96 -1.71 -9.63 13.79
C GLU A 96 -1.58 -10.02 15.27
N ALA A 97 -0.38 -9.88 15.84
CA ALA A 97 -0.11 -10.26 17.24
C ALA A 97 -0.61 -9.23 18.26
N GLY A 98 -0.56 -7.94 17.94
CA GLY A 98 -0.86 -6.84 18.86
C GLY A 98 -2.25 -6.24 18.72
N GLY A 99 -2.96 -6.59 17.65
CA GLY A 99 -4.24 -5.96 17.33
C GLY A 99 -4.09 -4.50 16.90
N LEU A 100 -5.15 -3.72 17.09
CA LEU A 100 -5.21 -2.30 16.74
C LEU A 100 -4.74 -1.42 17.90
N GLU A 101 -3.80 -0.52 17.60
CA GLU A 101 -3.23 0.46 18.52
C GLU A 101 -3.47 1.87 17.97
N GLN A 102 -3.96 2.79 18.79
CA GLN A 102 -4.03 4.20 18.47
C GLN A 102 -2.67 4.85 18.70
N ILE A 103 -2.11 5.51 17.68
CA ILE A 103 -0.76 6.08 17.71
C ILE A 103 -0.72 7.62 17.74
N THR A 104 -1.87 8.28 17.56
CA THR A 104 -1.98 9.75 17.67
C THR A 104 -3.12 10.14 18.60
N GLY A 105 -3.10 11.39 19.11
CA GLY A 105 -4.29 12.04 19.64
C GLY A 105 -5.28 12.37 18.54
N SER A 106 -6.38 13.06 18.88
CA SER A 106 -7.36 13.53 17.91
C SER A 106 -6.70 14.41 16.85
N LEU A 107 -6.90 14.05 15.59
CA LEU A 107 -6.43 14.81 14.43
C LEU A 107 -7.57 15.74 13.98
N PHE A 108 -7.59 16.98 14.44
CA PHE A 108 -8.62 17.94 14.07
C PHE A 108 -8.61 18.27 12.58
N PHE A 109 -9.78 18.36 12.01
CA PHE A 109 -10.00 18.62 10.59
C PHE A 109 -9.89 20.13 10.28
N ASN A 110 -8.96 20.51 9.39
CA ASN A 110 -9.11 21.70 8.55
C ASN A 110 -9.37 21.23 7.11
N VAL A 111 -10.38 21.81 6.49
CA VAL A 111 -10.78 21.47 5.12
C VAL A 111 -9.58 21.58 4.19
N GLY A 112 -9.17 20.46 3.57
CA GLY A 112 -8.13 20.42 2.55
C GLY A 112 -6.83 19.74 2.92
N THR A 113 -6.67 19.21 4.14
CA THR A 113 -5.44 18.51 4.57
C THR A 113 -5.67 17.00 4.77
N MET A 114 -4.73 16.18 4.29
CA MET A 114 -4.74 14.71 4.50
C MET A 114 -4.06 14.40 5.83
N TYR A 115 -4.82 14.24 6.91
CA TYR A 115 -4.24 13.99 8.24
C TYR A 115 -3.84 12.55 8.52
N GLY A 116 -4.12 11.63 7.59
CA GLY A 116 -3.80 10.21 7.74
C GLY A 116 -2.32 9.88 7.61
N PRO A 117 -1.97 8.61 7.85
CA PRO A 117 -0.65 8.09 7.54
C PRO A 117 -0.39 8.19 6.04
N VAL A 118 0.74 8.76 5.66
CA VAL A 118 1.15 8.91 4.25
C VAL A 118 2.33 8.01 3.90
N GLY A 119 3.06 7.53 4.89
CA GLY A 119 4.19 6.61 4.71
C GLY A 119 4.49 5.82 5.96
N ILE A 120 5.11 4.65 5.78
CA ILE A 120 5.51 3.73 6.85
C ILE A 120 6.87 3.10 6.48
N SER A 121 7.74 2.94 7.48
CA SER A 121 9.02 2.24 7.28
C SER A 121 8.82 0.74 7.04
N SER A 122 9.83 0.09 6.45
CA SER A 122 9.81 -1.35 6.11
C SER A 122 9.43 -2.26 7.26
N ASP A 123 9.83 -1.91 8.48
CA ASP A 123 9.58 -2.67 9.71
C ASP A 123 8.38 -2.14 10.53
N GLY A 124 7.70 -1.09 10.02
CA GLY A 124 6.60 -0.46 10.72
C GLY A 124 6.98 0.29 11.99
N SER A 125 8.26 0.56 12.23
CA SER A 125 8.75 1.27 13.42
C SER A 125 8.66 2.78 13.33
N THR A 126 8.48 3.32 12.13
CA THR A 126 8.29 4.74 11.84
C THR A 126 7.09 4.93 10.92
N ILE A 127 6.18 5.82 11.31
CA ILE A 127 4.99 6.17 10.54
C ILE A 127 4.96 7.68 10.39
N TRP A 128 4.76 8.16 9.16
CA TRP A 128 4.60 9.55 8.84
C TRP A 128 3.17 9.88 8.45
N GLY A 129 2.64 10.97 8.97
CA GLY A 129 1.48 11.66 8.44
C GLY A 129 1.89 12.98 7.80
N GLU A 130 0.94 13.72 7.25
CA GLU A 130 1.20 14.97 6.53
C GLU A 130 2.01 15.99 7.36
N ASN A 131 1.71 16.12 8.66
CA ASN A 131 2.33 17.08 9.57
C ASN A 131 2.83 16.49 10.89
N TRP A 132 2.99 15.17 10.94
CA TRP A 132 3.43 14.45 12.13
C TRP A 132 4.27 13.22 11.78
N ARG A 133 5.02 12.76 12.76
CA ARG A 133 5.77 11.52 12.77
C ARG A 133 5.45 10.74 14.04
N TRP A 134 5.34 9.45 13.93
CA TRP A 134 5.35 8.54 15.07
C TRP A 134 6.48 7.54 14.93
N THR A 135 7.12 7.19 16.04
CA THR A 135 8.12 6.14 16.09
C THR A 135 7.85 5.21 17.26
N ALA A 136 8.17 3.92 17.10
CA ALA A 136 7.99 2.92 18.16
C ALA A 136 8.75 3.25 19.47
N LYS A 137 9.85 4.01 19.38
CA LYS A 137 10.67 4.42 20.55
C LYS A 137 10.27 5.76 21.11
N GLY A 138 9.85 6.71 20.27
CA GLY A 138 9.65 8.11 20.65
C GLY A 138 8.19 8.55 20.68
N GLY A 139 7.26 7.71 20.21
CA GLY A 139 5.85 8.07 20.11
C GLY A 139 5.61 9.16 19.06
N TYR A 140 4.53 9.91 19.27
CA TYR A 140 4.09 11.00 18.41
C TYR A 140 4.99 12.25 18.52
N GLN A 141 5.29 12.85 17.38
CA GLN A 141 6.01 14.13 17.25
C GLN A 141 5.35 14.98 16.16
N SER A 142 5.15 16.28 16.43
CA SER A 142 4.74 17.21 15.39
C SER A 142 5.88 17.43 14.39
N LEU A 143 5.57 17.49 13.10
CA LEU A 143 6.56 17.77 12.04
C LEU A 143 7.31 19.09 12.31
N SER A 144 6.61 20.14 12.71
CA SER A 144 7.19 21.45 13.01
C SER A 144 8.25 21.43 14.13
N SER A 145 8.25 20.39 15.00
CA SER A 145 9.27 20.22 16.05
C SER A 145 10.58 19.63 15.53
N ILE A 146 10.56 18.94 14.39
CA ILE A 146 11.72 18.27 13.78
C ILE A 146 12.15 18.90 12.46
N LEU A 147 11.24 19.52 11.73
CA LEU A 147 11.47 20.27 10.51
C LEU A 147 10.69 21.59 10.58
N PRO A 148 11.28 22.66 11.15
CA PRO A 148 10.59 23.96 11.29
C PRO A 148 10.25 24.59 9.93
N GLY A 149 9.02 25.03 9.77
CA GLY A 149 8.51 25.64 8.54
C GLY A 149 7.12 25.14 8.19
N ASP A 150 6.61 25.56 7.05
CA ASP A 150 5.32 25.14 6.49
C ASP A 150 5.58 24.00 5.50
N PHE A 151 5.63 22.77 6.02
CA PHE A 151 5.91 21.55 5.26
C PHE A 151 4.78 20.56 5.41
N HIS A 152 4.46 19.88 4.30
CA HIS A 152 3.46 18.82 4.22
C HIS A 152 4.09 17.56 3.59
N VAL A 153 4.09 16.46 4.31
CA VAL A 153 4.68 15.18 3.88
C VAL A 153 3.66 14.35 3.11
N PHE A 154 4.10 13.69 2.03
CA PHE A 154 3.27 12.82 1.21
C PHE A 154 3.79 11.38 1.10
N GLY A 155 5.04 11.14 1.50
CA GLY A 155 5.61 9.80 1.51
C GLY A 155 6.94 9.75 2.25
N CYS A 156 7.38 8.53 2.58
CA CYS A 156 8.69 8.27 3.17
C CYS A 156 9.37 7.06 2.53
N SER A 157 10.73 7.07 2.61
CA SER A 157 11.56 5.93 2.21
C SER A 157 11.34 4.70 3.10
N ALA A 158 11.82 3.56 2.65
CA ALA A 158 11.70 2.28 3.34
C ALA A 158 12.35 2.25 4.73
N ASP A 159 13.40 3.02 4.96
CA ASP A 159 14.02 3.18 6.28
C ASP A 159 13.29 4.18 7.20
N GLY A 160 12.26 4.85 6.66
CA GLY A 160 11.47 5.87 7.37
C GLY A 160 12.21 7.17 7.64
N ASN A 161 13.41 7.39 7.07
CA ASN A 161 14.23 8.57 7.36
C ASN A 161 14.14 9.64 6.30
N THR A 162 13.94 9.29 5.03
CA THR A 162 13.80 10.28 3.96
C THR A 162 12.33 10.50 3.64
N ILE A 163 11.90 11.76 3.60
CA ILE A 163 10.53 12.16 3.28
C ILE A 163 10.48 13.06 2.06
N THR A 164 9.34 13.05 1.39
CA THR A 164 9.02 13.99 0.32
C THR A 164 7.68 14.65 0.56
N GLY A 165 7.50 15.83 -0.02
CA GLY A 165 6.26 16.58 0.09
C GLY A 165 6.38 17.97 -0.49
N VAL A 166 5.56 18.89 0.02
CA VAL A 166 5.53 20.30 -0.40
C VAL A 166 5.88 21.23 0.76
N ARG A 167 6.49 22.35 0.41
CA ARG A 167 6.71 23.50 1.29
C ARG A 167 5.85 24.66 0.83
N GLY A 168 5.08 25.24 1.73
CA GLY A 168 4.21 26.39 1.51
C GLY A 168 2.74 26.12 1.79
N THR A 169 1.95 27.17 1.89
CA THR A 169 0.53 27.10 2.23
C THR A 169 -0.30 26.64 1.02
N TYR A 170 -1.19 25.69 1.22
CA TYR A 170 -2.15 25.24 0.20
C TYR A 170 -2.95 26.41 -0.38
N GLY A 171 -3.07 26.45 -1.71
CA GLY A 171 -3.77 27.52 -2.43
C GLY A 171 -2.89 28.68 -2.87
N MET A 172 -1.61 28.69 -2.51
CA MET A 172 -0.63 29.64 -3.04
C MET A 172 -0.09 29.18 -4.40
N ALA A 173 0.18 30.14 -5.28
CA ALA A 173 0.60 29.87 -6.67
C ALA A 173 2.00 29.24 -6.82
N GLN A 174 2.72 29.01 -5.74
CA GLN A 174 4.07 28.46 -5.77
C GLN A 174 4.30 27.59 -4.54
N LEU A 175 4.14 26.28 -4.70
CA LEU A 175 4.60 25.27 -3.76
C LEU A 175 5.98 24.78 -4.23
N ASP A 176 6.95 24.75 -3.33
CA ASP A 176 8.23 24.08 -3.57
C ASP A 176 8.12 22.61 -3.17
N PHE A 177 8.63 21.72 -3.99
CA PHE A 177 8.76 20.31 -3.64
C PHE A 177 10.06 20.07 -2.95
N PHE A 178 10.03 19.24 -1.94
CA PHE A 178 11.21 18.94 -1.16
C PHE A 178 11.42 17.44 -0.96
N ARG A 179 12.68 17.08 -0.74
CA ARG A 179 13.12 15.84 -0.16
C ARG A 179 13.98 16.18 1.06
N TRP A 180 13.79 15.49 2.16
CA TRP A 180 14.55 15.73 3.39
C TRP A 180 14.82 14.44 4.12
N THR A 181 16.05 14.25 4.54
CA THR A 181 16.46 13.13 5.41
C THR A 181 16.56 13.63 6.84
N VAL A 182 16.01 12.88 7.77
CA VAL A 182 16.02 13.22 9.20
C VAL A 182 17.46 13.43 9.68
N GLY A 183 17.74 14.63 10.18
CA GLY A 183 19.08 15.04 10.62
C GLY A 183 19.82 15.96 9.65
N ASP A 184 19.34 16.11 8.41
CA ASP A 184 19.89 17.10 7.49
C ASP A 184 19.56 18.51 7.97
N ALA A 185 20.48 19.45 7.73
CA ALA A 185 20.35 20.84 8.16
C ALA A 185 19.21 21.59 7.45
N ALA A 186 18.86 21.18 6.22
CA ALA A 186 17.79 21.76 5.41
C ALA A 186 17.28 20.76 4.37
N PRO A 187 16.00 20.86 3.95
CA PRO A 187 15.48 20.09 2.83
C PRO A 187 16.13 20.48 1.51
N GLU A 188 16.31 19.47 0.66
CA GLU A 188 16.61 19.66 -0.75
C GLU A 188 15.33 20.12 -1.46
N ILE A 189 15.40 21.21 -2.20
CA ILE A 189 14.32 21.66 -3.07
C ILE A 189 14.48 20.96 -4.41
N LEU A 190 13.46 20.20 -4.80
CA LEU A 190 13.49 19.40 -6.02
C LEU A 190 13.28 20.28 -7.27
N PRO A 191 13.93 19.94 -8.39
CA PRO A 191 13.82 20.69 -9.63
C PRO A 191 12.38 20.61 -10.18
N ARG A 192 11.88 21.72 -10.64
CA ARG A 192 10.63 21.79 -11.41
C ARG A 192 10.86 21.25 -12.82
N SER A 193 9.82 20.68 -13.43
CA SER A 193 9.90 20.23 -14.83
C SER A 193 10.27 21.39 -15.76
N VAL A 194 11.16 21.13 -16.70
CA VAL A 194 11.63 22.11 -17.69
C VAL A 194 10.49 22.56 -18.62
N GLU A 195 9.51 21.67 -18.83
CA GLU A 195 8.38 21.93 -19.74
C GLU A 195 7.28 22.78 -19.10
N ASN A 196 7.27 22.90 -17.79
CA ASN A 196 6.29 23.71 -17.08
C ASN A 196 6.87 24.39 -15.83
N PRO A 197 7.72 25.40 -15.97
CA PRO A 197 8.36 26.08 -14.85
C PRO A 197 7.40 26.87 -13.94
N GLN A 198 6.15 27.10 -14.38
CA GLN A 198 5.11 27.80 -13.63
C GLN A 198 3.95 26.89 -13.21
N GLY A 199 4.03 25.57 -13.51
CA GLY A 199 3.00 24.61 -13.17
C GLY A 199 3.06 24.20 -11.71
N TYR A 200 1.94 23.67 -11.23
CA TYR A 200 1.88 23.02 -9.93
C TYR A 200 2.37 21.58 -10.07
N PHE A 201 3.08 21.09 -9.06
CA PHE A 201 3.39 19.68 -8.92
C PHE A 201 2.69 19.15 -7.69
N TYR A 202 2.21 17.92 -7.77
CA TYR A 202 1.81 17.13 -6.61
C TYR A 202 2.64 15.86 -6.62
N PHE A 203 3.57 15.72 -5.68
CA PHE A 203 4.27 14.48 -5.49
C PHE A 203 3.56 13.69 -4.41
N ASN A 204 3.22 12.45 -4.73
CA ASN A 204 2.45 11.60 -3.83
C ASN A 204 3.30 10.49 -3.24
N THR A 205 4.48 10.22 -3.81
CA THR A 205 5.24 9.03 -3.47
C THR A 205 6.74 9.22 -3.61
N ILE A 206 7.48 8.37 -2.95
CA ILE A 206 8.94 8.28 -2.98
C ILE A 206 9.33 6.80 -3.01
N SER A 207 10.39 6.44 -3.75
CA SER A 207 10.93 5.08 -3.78
C SER A 207 11.43 4.61 -2.42
N GLY A 208 11.51 3.30 -2.22
CA GLY A 208 11.96 2.71 -0.96
C GLY A 208 13.37 3.17 -0.57
N ASP A 209 14.28 3.37 -1.51
CA ASP A 209 15.63 3.88 -1.29
C ASP A 209 15.71 5.41 -1.08
N GLY A 210 14.58 6.12 -1.22
CA GLY A 210 14.49 7.57 -1.06
C GLY A 210 15.10 8.37 -2.23
N SER A 211 15.54 7.72 -3.31
CA SER A 211 16.27 8.39 -4.40
C SER A 211 15.35 9.04 -5.44
N THR A 212 14.14 8.51 -5.60
CA THR A 212 13.21 8.88 -6.67
C THR A 212 11.88 9.32 -6.09
N VAL A 213 11.34 10.41 -6.55
CA VAL A 213 10.02 10.92 -6.17
C VAL A 213 9.11 11.02 -7.37
N GLY A 214 7.82 10.84 -7.17
CA GLY A 214 6.84 10.85 -8.25
C GLY A 214 5.51 11.45 -7.87
N GLY A 215 4.78 11.83 -8.90
CA GLY A 215 3.47 12.44 -8.74
C GLY A 215 2.92 12.96 -10.05
N LEU A 216 2.28 14.11 -9.99
CA LEU A 216 1.76 14.80 -11.17
C LEU A 216 2.33 16.21 -11.30
N ALA A 217 2.58 16.63 -12.52
CA ALA A 217 2.84 18.02 -12.89
C ALA A 217 1.58 18.61 -13.54
N VAL A 218 1.07 19.71 -13.01
CA VAL A 218 -0.09 20.43 -13.59
C VAL A 218 0.41 21.56 -14.46
N GLY A 219 0.08 21.51 -15.74
CA GLY A 219 0.43 22.51 -16.73
C GLY A 219 -0.58 23.65 -16.83
N PRO A 220 -0.33 24.58 -17.78
CA PRO A 220 -1.33 25.57 -18.19
C PRO A 220 -2.62 24.86 -18.62
N ASN A 221 -3.77 25.46 -18.33
CA ASN A 221 -5.09 24.89 -18.66
C ASN A 221 -5.46 23.61 -17.89
N TYR A 222 -4.86 23.41 -16.70
CA TYR A 222 -5.12 22.22 -15.83
C TYR A 222 -4.80 20.87 -16.48
N THR A 223 -3.91 20.86 -17.47
CA THR A 223 -3.35 19.61 -18.00
C THR A 223 -2.42 18.98 -16.95
N SER A 224 -2.45 17.67 -16.81
CA SER A 224 -1.57 16.97 -15.87
C SER A 224 -0.72 15.91 -16.56
N SER A 225 0.53 15.80 -16.13
CA SER A 225 1.47 14.79 -16.59
C SER A 225 2.00 14.00 -15.40
N ALA A 226 2.08 12.68 -15.52
CA ALA A 226 2.82 11.87 -14.56
C ALA A 226 4.31 12.24 -14.64
N VAL A 227 4.94 12.48 -13.50
CA VAL A 227 6.33 12.94 -13.43
C VAL A 227 7.13 12.10 -12.43
N VAL A 228 8.37 11.85 -12.78
CA VAL A 228 9.40 11.22 -11.93
C VAL A 228 10.58 12.17 -11.82
N VAL A 229 11.09 12.39 -10.62
CA VAL A 229 12.27 13.20 -10.32
C VAL A 229 13.29 12.38 -9.55
N ASN A 230 14.51 12.35 -10.04
CA ASN A 230 15.66 11.71 -9.41
C ASN A 230 16.95 12.53 -9.65
N ALA A 231 18.10 12.00 -9.29
CA ALA A 231 19.39 12.66 -9.48
C ALA A 231 19.72 13.03 -10.93
N LYS A 232 19.06 12.42 -11.93
CA LYS A 232 19.21 12.72 -13.36
C LYS A 232 18.30 13.87 -13.82
N GLY A 233 17.39 14.35 -12.96
CA GLY A 233 16.44 15.41 -13.24
C GLY A 233 14.99 14.95 -13.25
N ALA A 234 14.11 15.80 -13.77
CA ALA A 234 12.67 15.53 -13.89
C ALA A 234 12.34 14.93 -15.27
N VAL A 235 11.55 13.86 -15.29
CA VAL A 235 11.09 13.18 -16.50
C VAL A 235 9.57 13.15 -16.50
N ASN A 236 8.97 13.71 -17.55
CA ASN A 236 7.54 13.56 -17.82
C ASN A 236 7.30 12.21 -18.47
N LEU A 237 6.47 11.37 -17.85
CA LEU A 237 6.16 10.03 -18.35
C LEU A 237 5.08 10.05 -19.44
N THR A 238 4.19 11.03 -19.37
CA THR A 238 3.07 11.19 -20.31
C THR A 238 3.30 12.42 -21.17
N PRO A 239 3.67 12.25 -22.46
CA PRO A 239 3.95 13.38 -23.34
C PRO A 239 2.69 14.13 -23.82
N THR A 240 1.50 13.57 -23.61
CA THR A 240 0.23 14.18 -23.98
C THR A 240 -0.37 14.91 -22.79
N GLN A 241 -0.76 16.16 -23.00
CA GLN A 241 -1.28 17.08 -21.99
C GLN A 241 -2.75 16.76 -21.60
N ASP A 242 -3.08 15.49 -21.39
CA ASP A 242 -4.43 15.11 -20.98
C ASP A 242 -4.53 14.98 -19.47
N GLN A 243 -5.74 15.18 -18.94
CA GLN A 243 -6.02 15.24 -17.51
C GLN A 243 -5.85 13.88 -16.83
N SER A 244 -5.45 13.89 -15.55
CA SER A 244 -5.46 12.72 -14.65
C SER A 244 -4.28 11.75 -14.77
N ASN A 245 -3.14 12.18 -15.26
CA ASN A 245 -1.91 11.36 -15.23
C ASN A 245 -1.17 11.54 -13.91
N LEU A 246 -0.88 10.46 -13.21
CA LEU A 246 -0.32 10.50 -11.86
C LEU A 246 0.51 9.25 -11.57
N VAL A 247 1.71 9.42 -10.98
CA VAL A 247 2.46 8.33 -10.35
C VAL A 247 1.93 8.13 -8.93
N TRP A 248 1.55 6.90 -8.59
CA TRP A 248 1.05 6.55 -7.27
C TRP A 248 2.10 5.87 -6.40
N ASP A 249 2.97 5.04 -6.99
CA ASP A 249 3.93 4.24 -6.24
C ASP A 249 5.16 3.87 -7.06
N PHE A 250 6.21 3.37 -6.37
CA PHE A 250 7.47 2.92 -6.95
C PHE A 250 7.90 1.56 -6.41
N SER A 251 8.68 0.84 -7.25
CA SER A 251 9.57 -0.21 -6.76
C SER A 251 10.56 0.33 -5.73
N SER A 252 11.14 -0.57 -4.93
CA SER A 252 12.05 -0.17 -3.85
C SER A 252 13.22 0.69 -4.32
N ASP A 253 13.75 0.44 -5.52
CA ASP A 253 14.89 1.15 -6.12
C ASP A 253 14.47 2.32 -7.04
N GLY A 254 13.16 2.58 -7.17
CA GLY A 254 12.62 3.62 -8.05
C GLY A 254 12.79 3.35 -9.55
N SER A 255 13.16 2.13 -9.96
CA SER A 255 13.33 1.77 -11.38
C SER A 255 12.00 1.51 -12.09
N VAL A 256 10.96 1.16 -11.34
CA VAL A 256 9.58 1.00 -11.80
C VAL A 256 8.70 2.06 -11.14
N ALA A 257 7.88 2.74 -11.94
CA ALA A 257 6.80 3.60 -11.46
C ALA A 257 5.46 3.02 -11.87
N VAL A 258 4.46 3.08 -11.01
CA VAL A 258 3.09 2.69 -11.30
C VAL A 258 2.13 3.85 -11.05
N GLY A 259 1.00 3.85 -11.78
CA GLY A 259 0.08 4.95 -11.67
C GLY A 259 -1.13 4.84 -12.59
N GLN A 260 -1.70 5.98 -12.90
CA GLN A 260 -2.77 6.10 -13.89
C GLN A 260 -2.40 7.10 -14.97
N GLY A 261 -2.86 6.85 -16.19
CA GLY A 261 -2.61 7.74 -17.31
C GLY A 261 -3.57 7.50 -18.47
N PHE A 262 -3.77 8.56 -19.29
CA PHE A 262 -4.45 8.41 -20.55
C PHE A 262 -3.53 7.73 -21.56
N MET A 263 -3.95 6.55 -22.00
CA MET A 263 -3.20 5.72 -22.95
C MET A 263 -4.06 5.38 -24.18
N PRO A 264 -3.44 5.13 -25.36
CA PRO A 264 -4.20 4.67 -26.52
C PRO A 264 -5.05 3.43 -26.20
N PRO A 265 -6.30 3.34 -26.70
CA PRO A 265 -7.02 4.26 -27.60
C PRO A 265 -7.69 5.48 -26.94
N PHE A 266 -7.11 6.11 -25.94
CA PHE A 266 -7.59 7.27 -25.17
C PHE A 266 -8.58 6.94 -24.05
N SER A 267 -8.23 5.93 -23.25
CA SER A 267 -8.87 5.64 -21.96
C SER A 267 -7.91 5.84 -20.80
N LEU A 268 -8.44 6.21 -19.63
CA LEU A 268 -7.69 6.21 -18.38
C LEU A 268 -7.36 4.76 -18.03
N ARG A 269 -6.07 4.46 -17.82
CA ARG A 269 -5.58 3.11 -17.51
C ARG A 269 -4.52 3.12 -16.42
N ALA A 270 -4.49 2.06 -15.68
CA ALA A 270 -3.35 1.70 -14.84
C ALA A 270 -2.11 1.45 -15.71
N PHE A 271 -1.01 2.09 -15.37
CA PHE A 271 0.26 1.91 -16.06
C PHE A 271 1.36 1.42 -15.14
N ARG A 272 2.34 0.76 -15.75
CA ARG A 272 3.68 0.49 -15.24
C ARG A 272 4.68 1.14 -16.18
N TRP A 273 5.65 1.83 -15.63
CA TRP A 273 6.70 2.51 -16.40
C TRP A 273 8.08 2.08 -15.94
N THR A 274 8.99 1.94 -16.91
CA THR A 274 10.43 1.79 -16.68
C THR A 274 11.20 2.68 -17.67
N ALA A 275 12.41 3.07 -17.30
CA ALA A 275 13.24 3.92 -18.18
C ALA A 275 13.57 3.24 -19.53
N ALA A 276 13.66 1.91 -19.56
CA ALA A 276 13.98 1.14 -20.76
C ALA A 276 12.74 0.80 -21.61
N GLY A 277 11.62 0.44 -20.93
CA GLY A 277 10.41 -0.04 -21.61
C GLY A 277 9.38 1.05 -21.89
N GLY A 278 9.54 2.24 -21.28
CA GLY A 278 8.51 3.28 -21.34
C GLY A 278 7.26 2.89 -20.54
N MET A 279 6.12 3.40 -20.94
CA MET A 279 4.83 3.23 -20.28
C MET A 279 4.06 2.05 -20.89
N GLU A 280 3.67 1.11 -20.05
CA GLU A 280 2.87 -0.09 -20.38
C GLU A 280 1.53 -0.05 -19.64
N ALA A 281 0.42 -0.40 -20.30
CA ALA A 281 -0.85 -0.60 -19.65
C ALA A 281 -0.85 -1.95 -18.92
N VAL A 282 -1.11 -1.95 -17.61
CA VAL A 282 -1.05 -3.15 -16.77
C VAL A 282 -2.39 -3.56 -16.17
N GLY A 283 -3.40 -2.70 -16.28
CA GLY A 283 -4.74 -2.92 -15.75
C GLY A 283 -5.84 -2.72 -16.80
N PRO A 284 -7.10 -2.88 -16.39
CA PRO A 284 -8.27 -2.67 -17.24
C PRO A 284 -8.47 -1.21 -17.66
N ASP A 285 -9.43 -0.97 -18.53
CA ASP A 285 -9.91 0.38 -18.82
C ASP A 285 -10.55 1.01 -17.58
N ALA A 286 -10.45 2.32 -17.45
CA ALA A 286 -10.94 3.11 -16.32
C ALA A 286 -10.40 2.63 -14.96
N SER A 287 -9.08 2.39 -14.89
CA SER A 287 -8.38 1.93 -13.69
C SER A 287 -7.21 2.82 -13.33
N ASP A 288 -6.81 2.71 -12.07
CA ASP A 288 -5.54 3.17 -11.52
C ASP A 288 -4.69 2.00 -11.03
N CYS A 289 -3.37 2.20 -10.92
CA CYS A 289 -2.44 1.31 -10.22
C CYS A 289 -1.89 2.07 -9.02
N ARG A 290 -2.25 1.65 -7.81
CA ARG A 290 -1.95 2.38 -6.57
C ARG A 290 -0.76 1.84 -5.82
N ALA A 291 -0.40 0.60 -6.07
CA ALA A 291 0.65 -0.10 -5.35
C ALA A 291 1.42 -1.06 -6.23
N CYS A 292 2.69 -1.25 -5.89
CA CYS A 292 3.53 -2.31 -6.42
C CYS A 292 4.44 -2.88 -5.33
N ASN A 293 4.90 -4.12 -5.54
CA ASN A 293 5.91 -4.72 -4.69
C ASN A 293 7.33 -4.18 -5.01
N ALA A 294 8.35 -4.68 -4.30
CA ALA A 294 9.71 -4.15 -4.35
C ALA A 294 10.34 -4.09 -5.74
N ASP A 295 10.00 -4.99 -6.65
CA ASP A 295 10.52 -5.07 -8.02
C ASP A 295 9.49 -4.69 -9.09
N GLY A 296 8.26 -4.32 -8.70
CA GLY A 296 7.19 -3.94 -9.61
C GLY A 296 6.61 -5.11 -10.42
N THR A 297 6.78 -6.35 -9.97
CA THR A 297 6.20 -7.55 -10.62
C THR A 297 4.79 -7.85 -10.14
N VAL A 298 4.44 -7.48 -8.90
CA VAL A 298 3.07 -7.53 -8.39
C VAL A 298 2.53 -6.11 -8.31
N VAL A 299 1.44 -5.86 -9.01
CA VAL A 299 0.83 -4.52 -9.08
C VAL A 299 -0.67 -4.61 -8.87
N GLY A 300 -1.28 -3.57 -8.29
CA GLY A 300 -2.71 -3.56 -8.05
C GLY A 300 -3.28 -2.16 -7.82
N GLY A 301 -4.60 -2.07 -7.87
CA GLY A 301 -5.29 -0.80 -7.70
C GLY A 301 -6.81 -0.97 -7.72
N ALA A 302 -7.48 -0.01 -8.35
CA ALA A 302 -8.93 0.00 -8.48
C ALA A 302 -9.35 0.24 -9.94
N ARG A 303 -10.51 -0.30 -10.31
CA ARG A 303 -11.19 0.02 -11.56
C ARG A 303 -12.62 0.45 -11.29
N ILE A 304 -13.16 1.30 -12.18
CA ILE A 304 -14.56 1.74 -12.08
C ILE A 304 -15.47 0.58 -12.46
N ASN A 305 -16.48 0.33 -11.63
CA ASN A 305 -17.57 -0.58 -11.95
C ASN A 305 -18.74 0.21 -12.57
N PHE A 306 -18.83 0.22 -13.89
CA PHE A 306 -19.89 0.93 -14.61
C PHE A 306 -21.31 0.39 -14.33
N GLY A 307 -21.43 -0.83 -13.77
CA GLY A 307 -22.71 -1.46 -13.48
C GLY A 307 -23.32 -1.07 -12.12
N THR A 308 -22.49 -0.73 -11.13
CA THR A 308 -22.92 -0.48 -9.74
C THR A 308 -22.46 0.85 -9.15
N ALA A 309 -21.84 1.73 -9.94
CA ALA A 309 -21.27 3.01 -9.52
C ALA A 309 -20.28 2.89 -8.33
N GLY A 310 -19.52 1.79 -8.24
CA GLY A 310 -18.50 1.54 -7.23
C GLY A 310 -17.13 1.25 -7.86
N LEU A 311 -16.19 0.87 -7.01
CA LEU A 311 -14.87 0.41 -7.44
C LEU A 311 -14.78 -1.12 -7.32
N ILE A 312 -13.83 -1.69 -8.03
CA ILE A 312 -13.44 -3.11 -7.92
C ILE A 312 -11.92 -3.14 -7.82
N ALA A 313 -11.41 -3.78 -6.78
CA ALA A 313 -9.99 -4.06 -6.62
C ALA A 313 -9.51 -5.03 -7.69
N TRP A 314 -8.34 -4.76 -8.28
CA TRP A 314 -7.70 -5.62 -9.26
C TRP A 314 -6.24 -5.85 -8.92
N ILE A 315 -5.67 -6.94 -9.45
CA ILE A 315 -4.27 -7.35 -9.28
C ILE A 315 -3.71 -7.90 -10.60
N ARG A 316 -2.41 -7.73 -10.79
CA ARG A 316 -1.60 -8.44 -11.80
C ARG A 316 -0.37 -8.99 -11.10
N VAL A 317 -0.06 -10.27 -11.33
CA VAL A 317 1.11 -10.97 -10.82
C VAL A 317 2.00 -11.36 -11.98
N GLY A 318 3.23 -10.87 -11.99
CA GLY A 318 4.19 -11.09 -13.08
C GLY A 318 3.65 -10.63 -14.43
N ASP A 319 3.83 -11.47 -15.44
CA ASP A 319 3.36 -11.24 -16.81
C ASP A 319 1.95 -11.79 -17.08
N ALA A 320 1.29 -12.37 -16.05
CA ALA A 320 -0.08 -12.85 -16.19
C ALA A 320 -1.04 -11.69 -16.52
N PRO A 321 -2.18 -11.96 -17.18
CA PRO A 321 -3.25 -10.97 -17.31
C PRO A 321 -3.72 -10.49 -15.93
N TRP A 322 -4.17 -9.22 -15.84
CA TRP A 322 -4.82 -8.74 -14.64
C TRP A 322 -6.12 -9.50 -14.34
N SER A 323 -6.50 -9.57 -13.08
CA SER A 323 -7.76 -10.17 -12.60
C SER A 323 -8.40 -9.26 -11.55
N ASP A 324 -9.72 -9.32 -11.40
CA ASP A 324 -10.36 -8.77 -10.20
C ASP A 324 -9.78 -9.46 -8.98
N LEU A 325 -9.39 -8.69 -7.95
CA LEU A 325 -8.70 -9.25 -6.79
C LEU A 325 -9.49 -10.36 -6.12
N LYS A 326 -10.80 -10.18 -5.95
CA LYS A 326 -11.66 -11.19 -5.32
C LYS A 326 -11.68 -12.49 -6.12
N ASP A 327 -11.78 -12.41 -7.45
CA ASP A 327 -11.79 -13.58 -8.31
C ASP A 327 -10.45 -14.34 -8.26
N TYR A 328 -9.33 -13.59 -8.30
CA TYR A 328 -7.99 -14.15 -8.10
C TYR A 328 -7.85 -14.88 -6.75
N LEU A 329 -8.32 -14.26 -5.67
CA LEU A 329 -8.23 -14.83 -4.32
C LEU A 329 -9.09 -16.09 -4.17
N ILE A 330 -10.22 -16.16 -4.86
CA ILE A 330 -11.08 -17.37 -4.85
C ILE A 330 -10.46 -18.48 -5.68
N ALA A 331 -10.02 -18.16 -6.90
CA ALA A 331 -9.53 -19.15 -7.85
C ALA A 331 -8.15 -19.71 -7.50
N GLU A 332 -7.20 -18.79 -7.16
CA GLU A 332 -5.79 -19.14 -7.00
C GLU A 332 -5.38 -19.35 -5.54
N GLN A 333 -6.12 -18.77 -4.59
CA GLN A 333 -5.75 -18.76 -3.16
C GLN A 333 -6.74 -19.54 -2.28
N GLY A 334 -7.82 -20.07 -2.85
CA GLY A 334 -8.81 -20.87 -2.12
C GLY A 334 -9.63 -20.12 -1.08
N LEU A 335 -9.72 -18.78 -1.16
CA LEU A 335 -10.31 -17.92 -0.14
C LEU A 335 -11.84 -17.72 -0.28
N GLY A 336 -12.53 -18.53 -1.08
CA GLY A 336 -13.94 -18.36 -1.39
C GLY A 336 -14.84 -18.22 -0.16
N ALA A 337 -14.64 -19.08 0.85
CA ALA A 337 -15.46 -19.07 2.06
C ALA A 337 -15.23 -17.83 2.92
N GLN A 338 -13.98 -17.33 3.01
CA GLN A 338 -13.65 -16.14 3.81
C GLN A 338 -14.10 -14.84 3.13
N LEU A 339 -14.27 -14.86 1.81
CA LEU A 339 -14.68 -13.71 1.00
C LEU A 339 -16.18 -13.70 0.69
N GLU A 340 -16.95 -14.62 1.27
CA GLU A 340 -18.41 -14.60 1.10
C GLU A 340 -19.00 -13.28 1.64
N GLY A 341 -19.83 -12.61 0.82
CA GLY A 341 -20.42 -11.32 1.15
C GLY A 341 -19.49 -10.10 1.06
N TRP A 342 -18.17 -10.28 1.00
CA TRP A 342 -17.24 -9.17 0.83
C TRP A 342 -17.27 -8.59 -0.60
N ARG A 343 -17.12 -7.26 -0.71
CA ARG A 343 -16.85 -6.53 -1.93
C ARG A 343 -15.52 -5.81 -1.78
N LEU A 344 -14.47 -6.25 -2.47
CA LEU A 344 -13.15 -5.63 -2.44
C LEU A 344 -13.12 -4.50 -3.48
N GLU A 345 -12.84 -3.27 -3.05
CA GLU A 345 -12.93 -2.10 -3.93
C GLU A 345 -11.58 -1.56 -4.37
N THR A 346 -10.57 -1.59 -3.50
CA THR A 346 -9.26 -1.04 -3.81
C THR A 346 -8.14 -1.92 -3.28
N VAL A 347 -7.04 -2.02 -4.02
CA VAL A 347 -5.72 -2.32 -3.47
C VAL A 347 -5.08 -0.98 -3.12
N GLN A 348 -4.54 -0.84 -1.91
CA GLN A 348 -3.95 0.41 -1.43
C GLN A 348 -2.43 0.30 -1.26
N ASP A 349 -1.94 -0.87 -0.88
CA ASP A 349 -0.51 -1.11 -0.69
C ASP A 349 -0.18 -2.61 -0.80
N ILE A 350 1.09 -2.93 -1.14
CA ILE A 350 1.60 -4.28 -1.35
C ILE A 350 2.97 -4.40 -0.66
N SER A 351 3.19 -5.48 0.10
CA SER A 351 4.49 -5.74 0.73
C SER A 351 5.62 -5.91 -0.28
N ALA A 352 6.87 -5.74 0.17
CA ALA A 352 8.05 -5.83 -0.69
C ALA A 352 8.16 -7.17 -1.42
N ASP A 353 7.77 -8.26 -0.78
CA ASP A 353 7.77 -9.60 -1.36
C ASP A 353 6.54 -9.90 -2.24
N GLY A 354 5.60 -8.95 -2.35
CA GLY A 354 4.37 -9.10 -3.11
C GLY A 354 3.30 -10.00 -2.46
N ARG A 355 3.59 -10.59 -1.29
CA ARG A 355 2.75 -11.63 -0.69
C ARG A 355 1.67 -11.09 0.25
N THR A 356 1.80 -9.86 0.72
CA THR A 356 0.80 -9.23 1.58
C THR A 356 0.21 -8.02 0.86
N ILE A 357 -1.11 -7.96 0.78
CA ILE A 357 -1.86 -6.91 0.11
C ILE A 357 -2.85 -6.32 1.09
N VAL A 358 -2.92 -5.00 1.15
CA VAL A 358 -3.94 -4.29 1.93
C VAL A 358 -4.82 -3.43 1.03
N GLY A 359 -6.04 -3.26 1.44
CA GLY A 359 -7.01 -2.47 0.71
C GLY A 359 -8.27 -2.18 1.48
N SER A 360 -9.24 -1.63 0.80
CA SER A 360 -10.56 -1.34 1.37
C SER A 360 -11.68 -1.96 0.53
N GLY A 361 -12.80 -2.17 1.19
CA GLY A 361 -13.99 -2.74 0.58
C GLY A 361 -15.18 -2.69 1.54
N PHE A 362 -16.20 -3.44 1.23
CA PHE A 362 -17.36 -3.59 2.08
C PHE A 362 -17.46 -5.02 2.60
N ASN A 363 -17.64 -5.13 3.90
CA ASN A 363 -17.85 -6.42 4.56
C ASN A 363 -19.28 -6.95 4.32
N PRO A 364 -19.61 -8.19 4.75
CA PRO A 364 -20.94 -8.77 4.56
C PRO A 364 -22.10 -7.95 5.18
N GLU A 365 -21.81 -7.16 6.21
CA GLU A 365 -22.78 -6.27 6.86
C GLU A 365 -23.02 -4.97 6.08
N GLY A 366 -22.30 -4.76 4.96
CA GLY A 366 -22.39 -3.57 4.13
C GLY A 366 -21.63 -2.36 4.67
N CYS A 367 -20.70 -2.58 5.61
CA CYS A 367 -19.84 -1.56 6.16
C CYS A 367 -18.52 -1.48 5.41
N GLU A 368 -18.05 -0.27 5.15
CA GLU A 368 -16.73 -0.05 4.60
C GLU A 368 -15.66 -0.48 5.61
N GLN A 369 -14.72 -1.32 5.18
CA GLN A 369 -13.70 -1.90 6.05
C GLN A 369 -12.39 -2.14 5.30
N GLY A 370 -11.26 -1.93 6.00
CA GLY A 370 -9.95 -2.33 5.52
C GLY A 370 -9.78 -3.85 5.57
N PHE A 371 -9.02 -4.38 4.65
CA PHE A 371 -8.62 -5.78 4.65
C PHE A 371 -7.11 -5.93 4.47
N LEU A 372 -6.58 -7.04 4.97
CA LEU A 372 -5.27 -7.57 4.65
C LEU A 372 -5.44 -8.98 4.11
N VAL A 373 -4.78 -9.28 3.02
CA VAL A 373 -4.72 -10.63 2.48
C VAL A 373 -3.27 -11.05 2.28
N ARG A 374 -2.95 -12.29 2.64
CA ARG A 374 -1.70 -12.94 2.28
C ARG A 374 -1.96 -13.92 1.17
N ILE A 375 -1.14 -13.85 0.15
CA ILE A 375 -1.21 -14.72 -1.03
C ILE A 375 0.07 -15.54 -1.15
N ASP A 376 -0.08 -16.75 -1.64
CA ASP A 376 1.04 -17.54 -2.08
C ASP A 376 1.35 -17.16 -3.52
N LEU A 377 2.50 -16.52 -3.70
CA LEU A 377 3.02 -16.26 -5.04
C LEU A 377 3.84 -17.47 -5.49
N PRO A 378 3.75 -17.80 -6.77
CA PRO A 378 4.70 -18.70 -7.37
C PRO A 378 6.12 -18.27 -7.01
N ASN A 379 6.96 -19.21 -6.64
CA ASN A 379 8.36 -18.91 -6.32
C ASN A 379 9.17 -18.77 -7.61
N THR A 380 9.00 -17.69 -8.33
CA THR A 380 9.66 -17.43 -9.63
C THR A 380 11.21 -17.38 -9.54
N ASN A 381 11.77 -17.36 -8.33
CA ASN A 381 13.20 -17.41 -8.08
C ASN A 381 13.68 -18.79 -7.59
N ASP A 382 12.82 -19.81 -7.59
CA ASP A 382 13.25 -21.15 -7.24
C ASP A 382 14.10 -21.71 -8.37
N ILE A 383 15.35 -22.03 -8.06
CA ILE A 383 16.28 -22.64 -9.04
C ILE A 383 15.74 -23.96 -9.60
N ALA A 384 14.73 -24.56 -8.95
CA ALA A 384 14.05 -25.78 -9.39
C ALA A 384 12.84 -25.51 -10.27
N ASP A 385 12.34 -24.27 -10.32
CA ASP A 385 11.34 -23.80 -11.27
C ASP A 385 12.04 -23.44 -12.60
N MET A 386 12.21 -24.46 -13.43
CA MET A 386 13.01 -24.35 -14.64
C MET A 386 12.26 -23.69 -15.81
N ASN A 387 10.94 -23.74 -15.79
CA ASN A 387 10.10 -23.13 -16.82
C ASN A 387 9.65 -21.70 -16.43
N GLY A 388 9.89 -21.28 -15.17
CA GLY A 388 9.56 -19.95 -14.67
C GLY A 388 8.07 -19.73 -14.45
N ASP A 389 7.25 -20.80 -14.33
CA ASP A 389 5.81 -20.71 -14.09
C ASP A 389 5.47 -20.52 -12.60
N GLY A 390 6.51 -20.59 -11.75
CA GLY A 390 6.44 -20.35 -10.32
C GLY A 390 6.05 -21.57 -9.48
N VAL A 391 5.91 -22.73 -10.08
CA VAL A 391 5.54 -23.97 -9.39
C VAL A 391 6.50 -25.07 -9.76
N VAL A 392 7.23 -25.63 -8.80
CA VAL A 392 8.09 -26.79 -9.06
C VAL A 392 7.23 -28.04 -9.18
N ASN A 393 7.08 -28.53 -10.40
CA ASN A 393 6.17 -29.64 -10.74
C ASN A 393 6.74 -30.58 -11.83
N SER A 394 5.87 -31.40 -12.44
CA SER A 394 6.29 -32.34 -13.47
C SER A 394 6.85 -31.72 -14.75
N GLN A 395 6.55 -30.44 -15.02
CA GLN A 395 7.09 -29.74 -16.20
C GLN A 395 8.56 -29.40 -15.98
N ASP A 396 8.93 -28.99 -14.77
CA ASP A 396 10.32 -28.72 -14.39
C ASP A 396 11.14 -30.00 -14.33
N LEU A 397 10.54 -31.05 -13.80
CA LEU A 397 11.18 -32.37 -13.84
C LEU A 397 11.47 -32.81 -15.28
N ALA A 398 10.54 -32.59 -16.21
CA ALA A 398 10.78 -32.92 -17.62
C ALA A 398 11.94 -32.07 -18.19
N ALA A 399 12.05 -30.78 -17.81
CA ALA A 399 13.15 -29.91 -18.20
C ALA A 399 14.49 -30.37 -17.61
N LEU A 400 14.55 -30.73 -16.31
CA LEU A 400 15.73 -31.31 -15.68
C LEU A 400 16.15 -32.62 -16.34
N LEU A 401 15.22 -33.51 -16.58
CA LEU A 401 15.50 -34.82 -17.23
C LEU A 401 16.00 -34.64 -18.67
N SER A 402 15.54 -33.63 -19.40
CA SER A 402 16.02 -33.31 -20.74
C SER A 402 17.48 -32.81 -20.75
N ALA A 403 17.94 -32.23 -19.65
CA ALA A 403 19.30 -31.72 -19.45
C ALA A 403 20.20 -32.76 -18.74
N TRP A 404 19.74 -33.96 -18.45
CA TRP A 404 20.47 -34.96 -17.68
C TRP A 404 21.83 -35.30 -18.28
N GLY A 405 22.89 -35.24 -17.47
CA GLY A 405 24.27 -35.47 -17.88
C GLY A 405 24.96 -34.30 -18.59
N SER A 406 24.27 -33.18 -18.78
CA SER A 406 24.91 -31.94 -19.27
C SER A 406 25.84 -31.35 -18.22
N SER A 407 26.85 -30.59 -18.67
CA SER A 407 27.90 -30.03 -17.82
C SER A 407 27.67 -28.58 -17.40
N SER A 408 26.52 -27.97 -17.75
CA SER A 408 26.20 -26.59 -17.40
C SER A 408 24.75 -26.27 -17.73
N GLY A 409 24.22 -25.21 -17.11
CA GLY A 409 22.89 -24.69 -17.37
C GLY A 409 22.03 -24.60 -16.11
N PRO A 410 20.79 -24.11 -16.21
CA PRO A 410 19.89 -23.95 -15.06
C PRO A 410 19.58 -25.25 -14.32
N ALA A 411 19.72 -26.39 -14.97
CA ALA A 411 19.46 -27.72 -14.40
C ALA A 411 20.57 -28.21 -13.46
N ASP A 412 21.79 -27.64 -13.53
CA ASP A 412 22.88 -27.87 -12.57
C ASP A 412 22.67 -26.96 -11.35
N MET A 413 21.76 -27.38 -10.46
CA MET A 413 21.27 -26.58 -9.35
C MET A 413 22.29 -26.43 -8.23
N ASN A 414 23.17 -27.45 -8.05
CA ASN A 414 24.23 -27.44 -7.06
C ASN A 414 25.55 -26.86 -7.61
N GLN A 415 25.61 -26.56 -8.92
CA GLN A 415 26.75 -25.99 -9.63
C GLN A 415 28.03 -26.86 -9.52
N ASP A 416 27.87 -28.18 -9.47
CA ASP A 416 29.00 -29.12 -9.44
C ASP A 416 29.54 -29.48 -10.84
N GLY A 417 28.89 -28.98 -11.90
CA GLY A 417 29.31 -29.14 -13.29
C GLY A 417 28.70 -30.35 -13.98
N ILE A 418 27.69 -31.01 -13.39
CA ILE A 418 26.99 -32.10 -14.02
C ILE A 418 25.54 -32.23 -13.52
N VAL A 419 24.56 -32.23 -14.43
CA VAL A 419 23.17 -32.47 -14.09
C VAL A 419 22.94 -33.92 -13.76
N ASN A 420 22.61 -34.23 -12.51
CA ASN A 420 22.51 -35.61 -12.01
C ASN A 420 21.48 -35.79 -10.89
N SER A 421 21.58 -36.87 -10.12
CA SER A 421 20.65 -37.15 -9.02
C SER A 421 20.74 -36.19 -7.85
N ALA A 422 21.82 -35.41 -7.70
CA ALA A 422 21.92 -34.39 -6.66
C ALA A 422 21.00 -33.20 -6.99
N ASP A 423 20.96 -32.79 -8.26
CA ASP A 423 20.04 -31.74 -8.72
C ASP A 423 18.59 -32.17 -8.65
N LEU A 424 18.32 -33.41 -9.01
CA LEU A 424 16.98 -34.00 -8.84
C LEU A 424 16.55 -34.00 -7.37
N ALA A 425 17.44 -34.29 -6.43
CA ALA A 425 17.13 -34.23 -5.00
C ALA A 425 16.82 -32.82 -4.54
N ILE A 426 17.52 -31.80 -5.05
CA ILE A 426 17.21 -30.39 -4.81
C ILE A 426 15.80 -30.04 -5.35
N MET A 427 15.50 -30.41 -6.59
CA MET A 427 14.18 -30.18 -7.18
C MET A 427 13.07 -30.85 -6.36
N LEU A 428 13.22 -32.13 -6.02
CA LEU A 428 12.21 -32.86 -5.24
C LEU A 428 12.00 -32.29 -3.83
N SER A 429 13.00 -31.70 -3.23
CA SER A 429 12.87 -31.00 -1.93
C SER A 429 11.99 -29.75 -1.98
N ARG A 430 11.70 -29.25 -3.18
CA ARG A 430 10.91 -28.04 -3.46
C ARG A 430 9.62 -28.35 -4.23
N TRP A 431 9.31 -29.62 -4.37
CA TRP A 431 8.13 -30.08 -5.11
C TRP A 431 6.84 -29.61 -4.44
N VAL A 432 5.98 -28.96 -5.20
CA VAL A 432 4.63 -28.57 -4.76
C VAL A 432 3.66 -29.64 -5.27
N SER A 433 2.98 -30.34 -4.35
CA SER A 433 2.02 -31.40 -4.66
C SER A 433 0.59 -30.88 -4.76
#